data_8629340bb64a33c7b6cf26c3f79c2c4d
#
_entry.id   8629340bb64a33c7b6cf26c3f79c2c4d
#
_cell.length_a   1.000
_cell.length_b   1.000
_cell.length_c   1.000
_cell.angle_alpha   90.00
_cell.angle_beta   90.00
_cell.angle_gamma   90.00
#
_symmetry.space_group_name_H-M   'P 1'
#
loop_
_entity.id
_entity.type
_entity.pdbx_description
1 polymer ?
#
loop_
_entity_poly.entity_id
_entity_poly.type
_entity_poly.pdbx_seq_one_letter_code
_entity_poly.pdbx_strand_id
1 'polypeptide(L)' 'MDIVYEFQILDFKARMLGAEIEMQGMIAENKYRESIGESNAYGEEHFDGLIAKYTIGVNDVPEYRG' A
#
# COMPACT_ATOMS: atom_id res chain seq x y z
N MET A 1 -16.56 -3.88 -23.34
CA MET A 1 -15.48 -3.71 -22.37
C MET A 1 -15.20 -5.04 -21.68
N ASP A 2 -13.95 -5.37 -21.44
CA ASP A 2 -13.58 -6.65 -20.83
C ASP A 2 -13.86 -6.63 -19.33
N ILE A 3 -14.78 -7.47 -18.87
CA ILE A 3 -15.16 -7.52 -17.46
C ILE A 3 -14.02 -8.06 -16.59
N VAL A 4 -13.18 -8.94 -17.14
CA VAL A 4 -12.01 -9.45 -16.41
C VAL A 4 -11.02 -8.33 -16.15
N TYR A 5 -10.80 -7.46 -17.12
CA TYR A 5 -9.96 -6.29 -16.97
C TYR A 5 -10.51 -5.34 -15.90
N GLU A 6 -11.83 -5.14 -15.88
CA GLU A 6 -12.47 -4.30 -14.87
C GLU A 6 -12.28 -4.86 -13.47
N PHE A 7 -12.41 -6.17 -13.28
CA PHE A 7 -12.15 -6.80 -11.99
C PHE A 7 -10.69 -6.66 -11.58
N GLN A 8 -9.76 -6.77 -12.53
CA GLN A 8 -8.34 -6.58 -12.26
C GLN A 8 -8.05 -5.16 -11.77
N ILE A 9 -8.69 -4.17 -12.38
CA ILE A 9 -8.53 -2.77 -11.97
C ILE A 9 -9.07 -2.56 -10.56
N LEU A 10 -10.25 -3.10 -10.25
CA LEU A 10 -10.84 -2.99 -8.92
C LEU A 10 -9.96 -3.64 -7.86
N ASP A 11 -9.44 -4.82 -8.15
CA ASP A 11 -8.54 -5.51 -7.25
C ASP A 11 -7.26 -4.70 -7.00
N PHE A 12 -6.67 -4.16 -8.06
CA PHE A 12 -5.47 -3.34 -7.97
C PHE A 12 -5.73 -2.10 -7.12
N LYS A 13 -6.85 -1.41 -7.36
CA LYS A 13 -7.23 -0.23 -6.58
C LYS A 13 -7.46 -0.57 -5.11
N ALA A 14 -8.09 -1.70 -4.83
CA ALA A 14 -8.33 -2.14 -3.46
C ALA A 14 -7.03 -2.41 -2.72
N ARG A 15 -6.05 -3.04 -3.39
CA ARG A 15 -4.74 -3.28 -2.81
C ARG A 15 -3.99 -1.98 -2.54
N MET A 16 -4.04 -1.03 -3.46
CA MET A 16 -3.43 0.28 -3.28
C MET A 16 -4.05 1.03 -2.12
N LEU A 17 -5.38 0.99 -2.00
CA LEU A 17 -6.08 1.65 -0.90
C LEU A 17 -5.69 1.02 0.44
N GLY A 18 -5.62 -0.30 0.50
CA GLY A 18 -5.19 -1.01 1.71
C GLY A 18 -3.79 -0.62 2.13
N ALA A 19 -2.86 -0.55 1.18
CA ALA A 19 -1.48 -0.12 1.44
C ALA A 19 -1.44 1.32 1.95
N GLU A 20 -2.24 2.21 1.37
CA GLU A 20 -2.29 3.60 1.78
C GLU A 20 -2.83 3.76 3.20
N ILE A 21 -3.90 3.04 3.53
CA ILE A 21 -4.47 3.07 4.89
C ILE A 21 -3.45 2.60 5.91
N GLU A 22 -2.76 1.50 5.62
CA GLU A 22 -1.74 0.97 6.51
C GLU A 22 -0.57 1.93 6.65
N MET A 23 -0.13 2.53 5.55
CA MET A 23 0.94 3.51 5.55
C MET A 23 0.58 4.71 6.43
N GLN A 24 -0.63 5.24 6.30
CA GLN A 24 -1.09 6.36 7.12
C GLN A 24 -1.11 6.00 8.60
N GLY A 25 -1.51 4.77 8.94
CA GLY A 25 -1.46 4.28 10.30
C GLY A 25 -0.04 4.23 10.86
N MET A 26 0.91 3.79 10.04
CA MET A 26 2.32 3.73 10.43
C MET A 26 2.90 5.13 10.64
N ILE A 27 2.55 6.07 9.77
CA ILE A 27 2.98 7.48 9.91
C ILE A 27 2.41 8.08 11.21
N ALA A 28 1.13 7.81 11.48
CA ALA A 28 0.48 8.32 12.69
C ALA A 28 1.15 7.77 13.95
N GLU A 29 1.49 6.47 13.96
CA GLU A 29 2.20 5.87 15.08
C GLU A 29 3.58 6.49 15.28
N ASN A 30 4.32 6.73 14.21
CA ASN A 30 5.62 7.38 14.30
C ASN A 30 5.49 8.79 14.88
N LYS A 31 4.49 9.56 14.44
CA LYS A 31 4.24 10.90 14.96
C LYS A 31 3.89 10.88 16.44
N TYR A 32 3.08 9.93 16.85
CA TYR A 32 2.73 9.78 18.26
C TYR A 32 3.97 9.50 19.10
N ARG A 33 4.79 8.54 18.67
CA ARG A 33 6.03 8.20 19.39
C ARG A 33 6.99 9.37 19.47
N GLU A 34 7.12 10.10 18.37
CA GLU A 34 7.96 11.29 18.33
C GLU A 34 7.48 12.34 19.33
N SER A 35 6.17 12.51 19.44
CA SER A 35 5.58 13.50 20.37
C SER A 35 5.86 13.21 21.83
N ILE A 36 6.06 11.93 22.19
CA ILE A 36 6.36 11.51 23.57
C ILE A 36 7.83 11.18 23.76
N GLY A 37 8.67 11.48 22.79
CA GLY A 37 10.12 11.28 22.89
C GLY A 37 10.59 9.85 22.67
N GLU A 38 9.77 9.00 22.08
CA GLU A 38 10.15 7.64 21.75
C GLU A 38 10.68 7.52 20.32
N SER A 39 11.45 6.46 20.07
CA SER A 39 11.93 6.17 18.73
C SER A 39 10.80 5.74 17.81
N ASN A 40 10.92 6.02 16.52
CA ASN A 40 9.97 5.60 15.52
C ASN A 40 9.80 4.07 15.52
N ALA A 41 8.55 3.62 15.39
CA ALA A 41 8.26 2.19 15.29
C ALA A 41 8.56 1.66 13.89
N TYR A 42 8.42 2.49 12.87
CA TYR A 42 8.53 2.09 11.47
C TYR A 42 9.59 2.90 10.75
N GLY A 43 10.51 2.21 10.08
CA GLY A 43 11.52 2.80 9.25
C GLY A 43 11.24 2.57 7.77
N GLU A 44 12.19 2.96 6.93
CA GLU A 44 12.07 2.85 5.47
C GLU A 44 11.76 1.42 5.03
N GLU A 45 12.42 0.43 5.64
CA GLU A 45 12.19 -0.98 5.29
C GLU A 45 10.75 -1.43 5.54
N HIS A 46 10.11 -0.87 6.56
CA HIS A 46 8.71 -1.20 6.85
C HIS A 46 7.76 -0.61 5.81
N PHE A 47 8.04 0.63 5.39
CA PHE A 47 7.24 1.28 4.35
C PHE A 47 7.43 0.59 3.01
N ASP A 48 8.67 0.26 2.66
CA ASP A 48 8.97 -0.48 1.43
C ASP A 48 8.31 -1.86 1.44
N GLY A 49 8.24 -2.49 2.61
CA GLY A 49 7.59 -3.78 2.78
C GLY A 49 6.11 -3.78 2.44
N LEU A 50 5.44 -2.62 2.49
CA LEU A 50 4.04 -2.52 2.11
C LEU A 50 3.83 -2.83 0.63
N ILE A 51 4.78 -2.45 -0.21
CA ILE A 51 4.72 -2.73 -1.65
C ILE A 51 4.70 -4.24 -1.87
N ALA A 52 5.56 -4.97 -1.20
CA ALA A 52 5.60 -6.41 -1.29
C ALA A 52 4.37 -7.07 -0.66
N LYS A 53 3.93 -6.57 0.51
CA LYS A 53 2.78 -7.11 1.23
C LYS A 53 1.50 -7.05 0.40
N TYR A 54 1.29 -5.93 -0.29
CA TYR A 54 0.08 -5.74 -1.10
C TYR A 54 0.29 -6.10 -2.55
N THR A 55 1.45 -6.63 -2.89
CA THR A 55 1.81 -7.04 -4.25
C THR A 55 1.62 -5.91 -5.25
N ILE A 56 2.11 -4.72 -4.91
CA ILE A 56 2.01 -3.54 -5.77
C ILE A 56 3.34 -3.37 -6.49
N GLY A 57 3.30 -3.22 -7.80
CA GLY A 57 4.49 -3.02 -8.60
C GLY A 57 4.15 -3.00 -10.07
N VAL A 58 5.16 -2.82 -10.92
CA VAL A 58 4.93 -2.74 -12.38
C VAL A 58 4.33 -4.02 -12.94
N ASN A 59 4.60 -5.16 -12.31
CA ASN A 59 4.05 -6.45 -12.76
C ASN A 59 2.61 -6.66 -12.32
N ASP A 60 2.11 -5.83 -11.42
CA ASP A 60 0.75 -5.93 -10.88
C ASP A 60 -0.20 -4.93 -11.51
N VAL A 61 0.30 -4.09 -12.40
CA VAL A 61 -0.53 -3.12 -13.09
C VAL A 61 -1.44 -3.86 -14.07
N PRO A 62 -2.76 -3.65 -14.00
CA PRO A 62 -3.68 -4.33 -14.91
C PRO A 62 -3.42 -3.95 -16.37
N GLU A 63 -3.46 -4.95 -17.24
CA GLU A 63 -3.30 -4.75 -18.68
C GLU A 63 -4.61 -5.08 -19.39
N TYR A 64 -4.98 -4.21 -20.32
CA TYR A 64 -6.15 -4.46 -21.14
C TYR A 64 -5.81 -5.46 -22.24
N ARG A 65 -6.61 -6.52 -22.31
CA ARG A 65 -6.43 -7.59 -23.29
C ARG A 65 -7.70 -7.85 -24.10
N GLY A 66 -8.51 -6.86 -24.22
CA GLY A 66 -9.80 -6.96 -24.88
C GLY A 66 -9.78 -7.13 -26.38
#